data_d4b6c45eda83de2290da947a21393dd0
#
_entry.id   d4b6c45eda83de2290da947a21393dd0
#
_cell.length_a   1.000
_cell.length_b   1.000
_cell.length_c   1.000
_cell.angle_alpha   90.00
_cell.angle_beta   90.00
_cell.angle_gamma   90.00
#
_symmetry.space_group_name_H-M   'P 1'
#
loop_
_entity.id
_entity.type
_entity.pdbx_description
1 polymer ?
#
loop_
_entity_poly.entity_id
_entity_poly.type
_entity_poly.pdbx_seq_one_letter_code
_entity_poly.pdbx_strand_id
1 'polypeptide(L)'
;MKKTALLLAFFLGFAQSSFSQKENWTSLFDGKTLNGWKQLNGKAKYSVENGEIVGTTVANTTNSFLCTEKDYGDFIFEVELKVDDAMNSGIQFRSLSKPDYQNGRVHGYQMEVDPTERAWSGGIYDEARRDWLYIPNINPEGKKAFKIGGWNKYRIEAIGNVLRTWINGIPVSHLIDDMTPKGLIALQVHAIYGEMKEGMHIRWKNIRIQTTNLKSSPLDNCPVINLMTNTLSEQEKKQGVKLLFNGKDFTGWRAVHGTKMPEKHWSVVDGTINVSPSDGSETGNDIVTNEQYGAFELTFDFKLTEGANSGVKYFVNEAFDSGGKSGVGLEFQCLDDEKHPDAKMGAVGNRTLASLYDLIPSTKLDKRFQRKIGDWNQGRVVVYPNNIVQHWLNGFKVVEYERKSNIYNALVARSKYEKYVGFGAGDKGQILLQDHGNNVSFKNLKIRELK
;
A
#
# COMPACT_ATOMS: atom_id res chain seq x y z
N MET A 1 13.33 -81.60 16.57
CA MET A 1 12.22 -80.93 17.25
C MET A 1 12.62 -79.46 17.40
N LYS A 2 12.18 -78.57 16.46
CA LYS A 2 12.41 -77.14 16.55
C LYS A 2 11.10 -76.47 16.91
N LYS A 3 11.06 -75.76 18.05
CA LYS A 3 9.89 -75.02 18.52
C LYS A 3 9.96 -73.58 17.90
N THR A 4 8.98 -73.27 17.10
CA THR A 4 8.77 -71.93 16.53
C THR A 4 7.91 -71.12 17.51
N ALA A 5 8.44 -70.04 18.07
CA ALA A 5 7.71 -69.06 18.87
C ALA A 5 7.07 -68.02 18.00
N LEU A 6 5.76 -67.85 18.07
CA LEU A 6 4.97 -66.85 17.37
C LEU A 6 4.87 -65.61 18.26
N LEU A 7 5.50 -64.49 17.86
CA LEU A 7 5.36 -63.21 18.54
C LEU A 7 4.12 -62.48 17.98
N LEU A 8 3.11 -62.33 18.83
CA LEU A 8 1.93 -61.49 18.55
C LEU A 8 2.26 -60.03 18.90
N ALA A 9 2.42 -59.16 17.91
CA ALA A 9 2.56 -57.72 18.13
C ALA A 9 1.18 -57.07 18.23
N PHE A 10 0.83 -56.58 19.40
CA PHE A 10 -0.35 -55.73 19.63
C PHE A 10 -0.07 -54.33 19.13
N PHE A 11 -0.67 -53.91 18.06
CA PHE A 11 -0.74 -52.50 17.64
C PHE A 11 -1.86 -51.82 18.43
N LEU A 12 -1.48 -51.06 19.47
CA LEU A 12 -2.37 -50.09 20.11
C LEU A 12 -2.49 -48.86 19.17
N GLY A 13 -3.56 -48.80 18.39
CA GLY A 13 -3.94 -47.65 17.64
C GLY A 13 -4.40 -46.51 18.56
N PHE A 14 -3.56 -45.50 18.78
CA PHE A 14 -3.99 -44.23 19.38
C PHE A 14 -4.88 -43.52 18.36
N ALA A 15 -6.19 -43.60 18.53
CA ALA A 15 -7.13 -42.73 17.87
C ALA A 15 -6.92 -41.29 18.43
N GLN A 16 -6.15 -40.48 17.73
CA GLN A 16 -6.16 -39.05 17.97
C GLN A 16 -7.53 -38.50 17.55
N SER A 17 -8.43 -38.35 18.52
CA SER A 17 -9.62 -37.54 18.34
C SER A 17 -9.19 -36.08 18.14
N SER A 18 -9.09 -35.66 16.88
CA SER A 18 -9.00 -34.23 16.55
C SER A 18 -10.33 -33.60 16.98
N PHE A 19 -10.34 -32.99 18.15
CA PHE A 19 -11.40 -32.03 18.49
C PHE A 19 -11.36 -30.91 17.50
N SER A 20 -12.19 -30.96 16.48
CA SER A 20 -12.52 -29.79 15.64
C SER A 20 -13.12 -28.75 16.57
N GLN A 21 -12.33 -27.75 16.92
CA GLN A 21 -12.79 -26.64 17.72
C GLN A 21 -13.87 -25.92 16.86
N LYS A 22 -15.12 -26.00 17.31
CA LYS A 22 -16.27 -25.41 16.63
C LYS A 22 -15.99 -23.91 16.45
N GLU A 23 -15.82 -23.46 15.22
CA GLU A 23 -15.62 -22.03 14.92
C GLU A 23 -16.84 -21.26 15.45
N ASN A 24 -16.61 -20.32 16.36
CA ASN A 24 -17.68 -19.55 17.01
C ASN A 24 -18.14 -18.38 16.12
N TRP A 25 -18.81 -18.69 15.03
CA TRP A 25 -19.44 -17.71 14.17
C TRP A 25 -20.76 -17.22 14.76
N THR A 26 -20.97 -15.91 14.74
CA THR A 26 -22.23 -15.25 15.04
C THR A 26 -22.81 -14.70 13.73
N SER A 27 -24.06 -15.05 13.40
CA SER A 27 -24.78 -14.43 12.29
C SER A 27 -25.14 -12.98 12.65
N LEU A 28 -24.86 -12.04 11.75
CA LEU A 28 -25.27 -10.64 11.86
C LEU A 28 -26.57 -10.34 11.11
N PHE A 29 -27.11 -11.31 10.40
CA PHE A 29 -28.35 -11.20 9.67
C PHE A 29 -29.18 -12.49 9.82
N ASP A 30 -30.43 -12.36 10.21
CA ASP A 30 -31.33 -13.48 10.48
C ASP A 30 -32.08 -14.01 9.22
N GLY A 31 -31.83 -13.37 8.05
CA GLY A 31 -32.50 -13.67 6.79
C GLY A 31 -33.93 -13.09 6.68
N LYS A 32 -34.41 -12.34 7.67
CA LYS A 32 -35.79 -11.86 7.73
C LYS A 32 -35.93 -10.40 8.08
N THR A 33 -35.10 -9.86 8.95
CA THR A 33 -35.21 -8.51 9.49
C THR A 33 -33.87 -7.77 9.46
N LEU A 34 -33.92 -6.45 9.54
CA LEU A 34 -32.74 -5.60 9.72
C LEU A 34 -32.47 -5.31 11.20
N ASN A 35 -32.93 -6.14 12.13
CA ASN A 35 -32.65 -5.97 13.55
C ASN A 35 -31.13 -6.03 13.82
N GLY A 36 -30.63 -5.10 14.62
CA GLY A 36 -29.18 -4.93 14.89
C GLY A 36 -28.44 -4.08 13.86
N TRP A 37 -29.19 -3.52 12.89
CA TRP A 37 -28.69 -2.61 11.88
C TRP A 37 -29.42 -1.27 11.90
N LYS A 38 -28.73 -0.19 11.58
CA LYS A 38 -29.29 1.15 11.40
C LYS A 38 -28.69 1.83 10.18
N GLN A 39 -29.49 2.56 9.44
CA GLN A 39 -28.99 3.34 8.30
C GLN A 39 -28.41 4.66 8.80
N LEU A 40 -27.21 4.99 8.31
CA LEU A 40 -26.56 6.28 8.50
C LEU A 40 -26.21 6.88 7.12
N ASN A 41 -26.26 8.21 7.08
CA ASN A 41 -26.04 9.02 5.88
C ASN A 41 -26.96 8.61 4.71
N GLY A 42 -26.93 9.35 3.63
CA GLY A 42 -27.66 9.06 2.40
C GLY A 42 -29.13 8.70 2.56
N LYS A 43 -29.77 8.35 1.42
CA LYS A 43 -31.19 8.01 1.34
C LYS A 43 -31.48 6.74 0.53
N ALA A 44 -30.47 5.91 0.29
CA ALA A 44 -30.65 4.63 -0.38
C ALA A 44 -31.70 3.77 0.39
N LYS A 45 -32.35 2.89 -0.32
CA LYS A 45 -33.35 2.00 0.30
C LYS A 45 -32.67 0.67 0.67
N TYR A 46 -33.00 0.17 1.86
CA TYR A 46 -32.60 -1.17 2.29
C TYR A 46 -33.84 -1.99 2.58
N SER A 47 -33.95 -3.17 1.99
CA SER A 47 -35.03 -4.13 2.18
C SER A 47 -34.49 -5.52 2.43
N VAL A 48 -35.38 -6.43 2.86
CA VAL A 48 -35.07 -7.86 2.94
C VAL A 48 -35.92 -8.59 1.91
N GLU A 49 -35.27 -9.34 1.01
CA GLU A 49 -35.93 -10.09 -0.05
C GLU A 49 -35.29 -11.48 -0.15
N ASN A 50 -36.07 -12.53 -0.08
CA ASN A 50 -35.62 -13.93 -0.26
C ASN A 50 -34.41 -14.34 0.61
N GLY A 51 -34.34 -13.82 1.85
CA GLY A 51 -33.21 -14.10 2.75
C GLY A 51 -31.95 -13.28 2.45
N GLU A 52 -32.06 -12.23 1.66
CA GLU A 52 -30.97 -11.32 1.31
C GLU A 52 -31.28 -9.90 1.80
N ILE A 53 -30.28 -9.15 2.23
CA ILE A 53 -30.36 -7.70 2.35
C ILE A 53 -30.19 -7.12 0.95
N VAL A 54 -31.09 -6.24 0.51
CA VAL A 54 -31.06 -5.57 -0.78
C VAL A 54 -30.89 -4.08 -0.56
N GLY A 55 -29.80 -3.51 -1.05
CA GLY A 55 -29.59 -2.08 -1.13
C GLY A 55 -29.94 -1.57 -2.52
N THR A 56 -30.71 -0.49 -2.61
CA THR A 56 -31.17 0.09 -3.89
C THR A 56 -30.71 1.52 -4.01
N THR A 57 -30.09 1.87 -5.15
CA THR A 57 -29.61 3.22 -5.43
C THR A 57 -30.74 4.22 -5.58
N VAL A 58 -30.51 5.44 -5.07
CA VAL A 58 -31.40 6.59 -5.18
C VAL A 58 -30.54 7.77 -5.63
N ALA A 59 -31.05 8.58 -6.59
CA ALA A 59 -30.33 9.74 -7.07
C ALA A 59 -30.29 10.89 -6.04
N ASN A 60 -29.41 11.84 -6.25
CA ASN A 60 -29.30 13.07 -5.47
C ASN A 60 -29.14 12.85 -3.96
N THR A 61 -28.36 11.84 -3.60
CA THR A 61 -28.02 11.57 -2.21
C THR A 61 -26.52 11.21 -2.09
N THR A 62 -25.98 11.35 -0.89
CA THR A 62 -24.62 10.87 -0.57
C THR A 62 -24.61 9.35 -0.40
N ASN A 63 -23.41 8.76 -0.22
CA ASN A 63 -23.27 7.36 0.18
C ASN A 63 -24.18 7.04 1.37
N SER A 64 -24.85 5.91 1.31
CA SER A 64 -25.70 5.39 2.38
C SER A 64 -25.05 4.14 2.97
N PHE A 65 -25.14 4.00 4.28
CA PHE A 65 -24.51 2.92 5.01
C PHE A 65 -25.51 2.23 5.93
N LEU A 66 -25.73 0.94 5.75
CA LEU A 66 -26.46 0.11 6.72
C LEU A 66 -25.43 -0.41 7.73
N CYS A 67 -25.42 0.20 8.92
CA CYS A 67 -24.40 0.04 9.94
C CYS A 67 -24.84 -0.92 11.03
N THR A 68 -23.94 -1.74 11.56
CA THR A 68 -24.18 -2.49 12.80
C THR A 68 -24.40 -1.49 13.96
N GLU A 69 -25.30 -1.84 14.88
CA GLU A 69 -25.49 -1.07 16.12
C GLU A 69 -24.36 -1.24 17.12
N LYS A 70 -23.58 -2.31 16.96
CA LYS A 70 -22.41 -2.63 17.80
C LYS A 70 -21.10 -2.32 17.07
N ASP A 71 -20.10 -1.92 17.83
CA ASP A 71 -18.74 -1.77 17.38
C ASP A 71 -17.93 -3.04 17.63
N TYR A 72 -17.02 -3.34 16.70
CA TYR A 72 -16.14 -4.49 16.74
C TYR A 72 -14.67 -4.04 16.74
N GLY A 73 -13.86 -4.66 17.62
CA GLY A 73 -12.40 -4.48 17.68
C GLY A 73 -11.69 -5.50 16.79
N ASP A 74 -11.21 -6.59 17.41
CA ASP A 74 -10.65 -7.72 16.68
C ASP A 74 -11.75 -8.65 16.20
N PHE A 75 -11.70 -9.06 14.93
CA PHE A 75 -12.69 -9.94 14.33
C PHE A 75 -12.22 -10.58 13.02
N ILE A 76 -12.95 -11.62 12.63
CA ILE A 76 -12.99 -12.16 11.27
C ILE A 76 -14.44 -12.02 10.81
N PHE A 77 -14.63 -11.38 9.65
CA PHE A 77 -15.95 -11.13 9.07
C PHE A 77 -16.06 -11.78 7.70
N GLU A 78 -17.21 -12.37 7.41
CA GLU A 78 -17.52 -12.94 6.09
C GLU A 78 -18.91 -12.53 5.64
N VAL A 79 -19.03 -12.27 4.34
CA VAL A 79 -20.28 -11.96 3.66
C VAL A 79 -20.22 -12.44 2.21
N GLU A 80 -21.34 -12.84 1.66
CA GLU A 80 -21.49 -13.00 0.22
C GLU A 80 -22.24 -11.80 -0.34
N LEU A 81 -21.73 -11.23 -1.42
CA LEU A 81 -22.36 -10.09 -2.08
C LEU A 81 -22.41 -10.26 -3.61
N LYS A 82 -23.40 -9.60 -4.20
CA LYS A 82 -23.58 -9.49 -5.65
C LYS A 82 -24.05 -8.09 -5.98
N VAL A 83 -23.48 -7.45 -6.98
CA VAL A 83 -23.83 -6.12 -7.47
C VAL A 83 -24.42 -6.22 -8.88
N ASP A 84 -25.30 -5.31 -9.22
CA ASP A 84 -25.68 -5.06 -10.61
C ASP A 84 -24.48 -4.44 -11.35
N ASP A 85 -24.47 -4.55 -12.67
CA ASP A 85 -23.35 -4.09 -13.51
C ASP A 85 -23.05 -2.60 -13.25
N ALA A 86 -21.74 -2.31 -13.19
CA ALA A 86 -21.17 -0.98 -12.98
C ALA A 86 -21.51 -0.31 -11.62
N MET A 87 -22.15 -1.00 -10.67
CA MET A 87 -22.46 -0.44 -9.37
C MET A 87 -21.28 -0.57 -8.40
N ASN A 88 -20.76 0.57 -7.94
CA ASN A 88 -19.76 0.60 -6.85
C ASN A 88 -20.44 0.38 -5.50
N SER A 89 -19.70 -0.23 -4.58
CA SER A 89 -20.10 -0.43 -3.18
C SER A 89 -18.88 -0.62 -2.29
N GLY A 90 -19.11 -1.00 -1.03
CA GLY A 90 -18.04 -1.31 -0.09
C GLY A 90 -18.57 -1.88 1.22
N ILE A 91 -17.67 -2.48 1.97
CA ILE A 91 -17.93 -2.93 3.33
C ILE A 91 -17.05 -2.11 4.26
N GLN A 92 -17.69 -1.23 5.03
CA GLN A 92 -17.01 -0.48 6.08
C GLN A 92 -16.66 -1.42 7.22
N PHE A 93 -15.49 -1.24 7.82
CA PHE A 93 -15.09 -1.99 9.02
C PHE A 93 -14.20 -1.14 9.92
N ARG A 94 -14.33 -1.33 11.23
CA ARG A 94 -13.72 -0.45 12.23
C ARG A 94 -13.94 1.03 11.88
N SER A 95 -15.11 1.37 11.34
CA SER A 95 -15.45 2.71 10.93
C SER A 95 -16.23 3.44 12.02
N LEU A 96 -16.27 4.74 11.94
CA LEU A 96 -16.88 5.62 12.93
C LEU A 96 -17.92 6.51 12.28
N SER A 97 -18.89 6.98 13.10
CA SER A 97 -19.80 8.07 12.76
C SER A 97 -19.95 8.94 14.01
N LYS A 98 -19.22 10.06 14.05
CA LYS A 98 -19.18 10.98 15.20
C LYS A 98 -19.88 12.27 14.82
N PRO A 99 -20.75 12.85 15.67
CA PRO A 99 -21.47 14.09 15.37
C PRO A 99 -20.57 15.26 14.99
N ASP A 100 -19.40 15.35 15.61
CA ASP A 100 -18.40 16.40 15.39
C ASP A 100 -17.53 16.20 14.15
N TYR A 101 -17.62 15.03 13.49
CA TYR A 101 -16.90 14.75 12.25
C TYR A 101 -17.81 14.85 11.04
N GLN A 102 -17.68 15.93 10.26
CA GLN A 102 -18.46 16.16 9.02
C GLN A 102 -19.96 15.87 9.19
N ASN A 103 -20.57 16.34 10.29
CA ASN A 103 -22.01 16.13 10.62
C ASN A 103 -22.40 14.64 10.70
N GLY A 104 -21.58 13.81 11.33
CA GLY A 104 -21.87 12.40 11.51
C GLY A 104 -21.59 11.52 10.29
N ARG A 105 -20.78 12.01 9.35
CA ARG A 105 -20.38 11.21 8.17
C ARG A 105 -19.66 9.95 8.61
N VAL A 106 -20.07 8.80 8.06
CA VAL A 106 -19.36 7.53 8.24
C VAL A 106 -17.98 7.67 7.63
N HIS A 107 -16.96 7.30 8.39
CA HIS A 107 -15.57 7.41 8.00
C HIS A 107 -14.72 6.26 8.56
N GLY A 108 -13.74 5.81 7.82
CA GLY A 108 -12.87 4.72 8.23
C GLY A 108 -12.60 3.71 7.14
N TYR A 109 -12.08 2.55 7.51
CA TYR A 109 -11.66 1.53 6.56
C TYR A 109 -12.85 0.95 5.79
N GLN A 110 -12.70 0.80 4.48
CA GLN A 110 -13.64 0.17 3.58
C GLN A 110 -12.93 -0.89 2.74
N MET A 111 -13.44 -2.11 2.75
CA MET A 111 -13.12 -3.09 1.74
C MET A 111 -13.97 -2.80 0.50
N GLU A 112 -13.32 -2.43 -0.58
CA GLU A 112 -13.95 -1.93 -1.81
C GLU A 112 -14.70 -3.01 -2.57
N VAL A 113 -15.78 -2.59 -3.24
CA VAL A 113 -16.53 -3.36 -4.27
C VAL A 113 -16.55 -2.53 -5.55
N ASP A 114 -15.71 -2.91 -6.50
CA ASP A 114 -15.51 -2.19 -7.76
C ASP A 114 -15.56 -3.14 -8.95
N PRO A 115 -16.72 -3.27 -9.62
CA PRO A 115 -16.88 -4.15 -10.78
C PRO A 115 -16.37 -3.55 -12.09
N THR A 116 -15.84 -2.32 -12.07
CA THR A 116 -15.35 -1.64 -13.27
C THR A 116 -14.02 -2.23 -13.76
N GLU A 117 -13.57 -1.79 -14.94
CA GLU A 117 -12.26 -2.20 -15.50
C GLU A 117 -11.06 -1.83 -14.58
N ARG A 118 -11.24 -0.87 -13.70
CA ARG A 118 -10.26 -0.53 -12.67
C ARG A 118 -9.96 -1.72 -11.77
N ALA A 119 -10.97 -2.56 -11.49
CA ALA A 119 -10.89 -3.82 -10.75
C ALA A 119 -10.18 -3.66 -9.38
N TRP A 120 -10.65 -2.74 -8.55
CA TRP A 120 -10.09 -2.51 -7.21
C TRP A 120 -10.89 -3.15 -6.08
N SER A 121 -11.81 -4.06 -6.41
CA SER A 121 -12.50 -4.87 -5.40
C SER A 121 -11.52 -5.53 -4.44
N GLY A 122 -11.82 -5.47 -3.13
CA GLY A 122 -10.98 -6.00 -2.07
C GLY A 122 -9.81 -5.10 -1.65
N GLY A 123 -9.56 -4.01 -2.37
CA GLY A 123 -8.66 -2.95 -1.91
C GLY A 123 -9.18 -2.28 -0.63
N ILE A 124 -8.32 -1.56 0.08
CA ILE A 124 -8.71 -0.83 1.30
C ILE A 124 -8.70 0.66 1.02
N TYR A 125 -9.89 1.25 1.08
CA TYR A 125 -10.14 2.68 1.04
C TYR A 125 -10.40 3.20 2.46
N ASP A 126 -10.05 4.44 2.74
CA ASP A 126 -10.31 5.08 4.03
C ASP A 126 -11.37 6.19 3.84
N GLU A 127 -12.64 5.80 3.89
CA GLU A 127 -13.80 6.65 3.61
C GLU A 127 -13.75 7.95 4.40
N ALA A 128 -13.86 9.07 3.68
CA ALA A 128 -13.89 10.41 4.22
C ALA A 128 -12.67 10.84 5.06
N ARG A 129 -11.52 10.14 4.98
CA ARG A 129 -10.29 10.47 5.71
C ARG A 129 -9.05 10.55 4.81
N ARG A 130 -8.41 9.41 4.50
CA ARG A 130 -7.10 9.31 3.83
C ARG A 130 -7.17 8.76 2.41
N ASP A 131 -8.37 8.47 1.89
CA ASP A 131 -8.57 7.85 0.57
C ASP A 131 -7.93 6.45 0.48
N TRP A 132 -7.30 6.11 -0.65
CA TRP A 132 -6.76 4.79 -0.89
C TRP A 132 -5.54 4.49 -0.01
N LEU A 133 -5.64 3.44 0.81
CA LEU A 133 -4.54 2.90 1.63
C LEU A 133 -3.90 1.69 0.96
N TYR A 134 -4.69 0.85 0.31
CA TYR A 134 -4.20 -0.31 -0.41
C TYR A 134 -4.89 -0.45 -1.77
N ILE A 135 -4.13 -0.27 -2.83
CA ILE A 135 -4.62 -0.39 -4.22
C ILE A 135 -4.20 -1.76 -4.76
N PRO A 136 -5.15 -2.62 -5.23
CA PRO A 136 -4.84 -3.96 -5.73
C PRO A 136 -3.91 -4.03 -6.94
N ASN A 137 -3.54 -2.90 -7.54
CA ASN A 137 -2.54 -2.86 -8.63
C ASN A 137 -1.20 -3.49 -8.24
N ILE A 138 -0.84 -3.47 -6.95
CA ILE A 138 0.39 -4.10 -6.45
C ILE A 138 0.25 -5.61 -6.24
N ASN A 139 -0.98 -6.16 -6.34
CA ASN A 139 -1.31 -7.57 -6.21
C ASN A 139 -2.13 -8.06 -7.42
N PRO A 140 -1.48 -8.42 -8.55
CA PRO A 140 -2.17 -8.79 -9.78
C PRO A 140 -3.14 -9.98 -9.64
N GLU A 141 -2.84 -10.95 -8.77
CA GLU A 141 -3.72 -12.10 -8.54
C GLU A 141 -4.96 -11.68 -7.73
N GLY A 142 -4.78 -10.89 -6.67
CA GLY A 142 -5.88 -10.35 -5.89
C GLY A 142 -6.80 -9.46 -6.74
N LYS A 143 -6.24 -8.68 -7.64
CA LYS A 143 -6.99 -7.82 -8.56
C LYS A 143 -7.99 -8.57 -9.45
N LYS A 144 -7.73 -9.84 -9.76
CA LYS A 144 -8.60 -10.69 -10.60
C LYS A 144 -9.64 -11.49 -9.81
N ALA A 145 -9.66 -11.37 -8.48
CA ALA A 145 -10.44 -12.26 -7.60
C ALA A 145 -11.96 -12.05 -7.71
N PHE A 146 -12.41 -10.85 -8.07
CA PHE A 146 -13.82 -10.49 -8.17
C PHE A 146 -14.46 -11.04 -9.45
N LYS A 147 -15.66 -11.65 -9.32
CA LYS A 147 -16.45 -12.20 -10.41
C LYS A 147 -17.61 -11.26 -10.72
N ILE A 148 -17.56 -10.57 -11.86
CA ILE A 148 -18.64 -9.69 -12.33
C ILE A 148 -19.93 -10.49 -12.55
N GLY A 149 -21.07 -9.94 -12.14
CA GLY A 149 -22.40 -10.54 -12.32
C GLY A 149 -22.68 -11.76 -11.43
N GLY A 150 -21.73 -12.21 -10.62
CA GLY A 150 -21.84 -13.37 -9.75
C GLY A 150 -21.82 -13.05 -8.27
N TRP A 151 -22.14 -14.03 -7.44
CA TRP A 151 -21.90 -13.95 -6.01
C TRP A 151 -20.42 -14.04 -5.70
N ASN A 152 -19.94 -13.14 -4.83
CA ASN A 152 -18.57 -13.10 -4.37
C ASN A 152 -18.53 -13.23 -2.85
N LYS A 153 -17.71 -14.13 -2.34
CA LYS A 153 -17.45 -14.26 -0.91
C LYS A 153 -16.34 -13.28 -0.51
N TYR A 154 -16.67 -12.33 0.33
CA TYR A 154 -15.75 -11.37 0.94
C TYR A 154 -15.38 -11.83 2.34
N ARG A 155 -14.11 -11.70 2.69
CA ARG A 155 -13.58 -11.97 4.03
C ARG A 155 -12.67 -10.83 4.45
N ILE A 156 -12.84 -10.37 5.68
CA ILE A 156 -12.00 -9.38 6.35
C ILE A 156 -11.46 -10.00 7.63
N GLU A 157 -10.16 -9.95 7.83
CA GLU A 157 -9.50 -10.18 9.11
C GLU A 157 -8.96 -8.86 9.62
N ALA A 158 -9.44 -8.41 10.77
CA ALA A 158 -8.96 -7.24 11.48
C ALA A 158 -8.53 -7.68 12.88
N ILE A 159 -7.25 -7.99 13.07
CA ILE A 159 -6.68 -8.53 14.31
C ILE A 159 -5.47 -7.68 14.70
N GLY A 160 -5.54 -7.01 15.85
CA GLY A 160 -4.56 -5.99 16.23
C GLY A 160 -4.53 -4.88 15.19
N ASN A 161 -3.36 -4.54 14.70
CA ASN A 161 -3.15 -3.55 13.62
C ASN A 161 -3.05 -4.18 12.22
N VAL A 162 -3.33 -5.48 12.08
CA VAL A 162 -3.27 -6.21 10.81
C VAL A 162 -4.66 -6.28 10.18
N LEU A 163 -4.80 -5.72 8.99
CA LEU A 163 -6.03 -5.67 8.21
C LEU A 163 -5.82 -6.43 6.90
N ARG A 164 -6.50 -7.56 6.73
CA ARG A 164 -6.36 -8.41 5.54
C ARG A 164 -7.70 -8.67 4.90
N THR A 165 -7.72 -8.73 3.57
CA THR A 165 -8.94 -8.96 2.79
C THR A 165 -8.77 -10.10 1.80
N TRP A 166 -9.84 -10.84 1.57
CA TRP A 166 -9.92 -11.91 0.56
C TRP A 166 -11.23 -11.79 -0.21
N ILE A 167 -11.16 -12.12 -1.49
CA ILE A 167 -12.33 -12.35 -2.33
C ILE A 167 -12.25 -13.75 -2.89
N ASN A 168 -13.32 -14.54 -2.72
CA ASN A 168 -13.40 -15.92 -3.20
C ASN A 168 -12.21 -16.82 -2.76
N GLY A 169 -11.66 -16.54 -1.57
CA GLY A 169 -10.51 -17.25 -1.01
C GLY A 169 -9.14 -16.75 -1.49
N ILE A 170 -9.09 -15.80 -2.42
CA ILE A 170 -7.86 -15.21 -2.95
C ILE A 170 -7.49 -13.97 -2.10
N PRO A 171 -6.27 -13.89 -1.53
CA PRO A 171 -5.81 -12.72 -0.77
C PRO A 171 -5.72 -11.50 -1.69
N VAL A 172 -6.30 -10.39 -1.26
CA VAL A 172 -6.30 -9.13 -2.03
C VAL A 172 -5.44 -8.06 -1.37
N SER A 173 -5.68 -7.78 -0.10
CA SER A 173 -4.96 -6.72 0.63
C SER A 173 -4.35 -7.23 1.93
N HIS A 174 -3.19 -6.66 2.28
CA HIS A 174 -2.51 -6.83 3.56
C HIS A 174 -2.00 -5.47 4.02
N LEU A 175 -2.78 -4.80 4.86
CA LEU A 175 -2.50 -3.48 5.41
C LEU A 175 -2.14 -3.59 6.89
N ILE A 176 -1.12 -2.85 7.31
CA ILE A 176 -0.76 -2.67 8.73
C ILE A 176 -1.05 -1.21 9.08
N ASP A 177 -2.04 -0.99 9.93
CA ASP A 177 -2.45 0.36 10.37
C ASP A 177 -3.23 0.29 11.69
N ASP A 178 -3.06 1.26 12.56
CA ASP A 178 -3.66 1.28 13.91
C ASP A 178 -4.58 2.46 14.16
N MET A 179 -4.89 3.26 13.14
CA MET A 179 -5.64 4.52 13.31
C MET A 179 -7.01 4.31 13.97
N THR A 180 -7.71 3.21 13.65
CA THR A 180 -9.01 2.93 14.25
C THR A 180 -9.08 1.46 14.69
N PRO A 181 -8.80 1.18 16.00
CA PRO A 181 -8.74 -0.20 16.49
C PRO A 181 -10.12 -0.84 16.69
N LYS A 182 -11.21 -0.04 16.70
CA LYS A 182 -12.57 -0.52 16.95
C LYS A 182 -13.58 0.43 16.30
N GLY A 183 -14.67 -0.13 15.76
CA GLY A 183 -15.77 0.63 15.19
C GLY A 183 -16.84 -0.27 14.57
N LEU A 184 -17.80 0.36 13.90
CA LEU A 184 -18.91 -0.31 13.23
C LEU A 184 -18.46 -1.06 11.96
N ILE A 185 -19.30 -2.01 11.52
CA ILE A 185 -19.29 -2.61 10.20
C ILE A 185 -20.50 -2.07 9.45
N ALA A 186 -20.36 -1.74 8.15
CA ALA A 186 -21.48 -1.28 7.37
C ALA A 186 -21.47 -1.75 5.92
N LEU A 187 -22.65 -1.88 5.36
CA LEU A 187 -22.92 -2.24 3.97
C LEU A 187 -23.25 -0.95 3.21
N GLN A 188 -22.41 -0.59 2.23
CA GLN A 188 -22.57 0.66 1.49
C GLN A 188 -23.47 0.49 0.27
N VAL A 189 -24.38 1.45 0.07
CA VAL A 189 -24.95 1.77 -1.24
C VAL A 189 -24.32 3.08 -1.69
N HIS A 190 -23.48 2.99 -2.72
CA HIS A 190 -22.73 4.15 -3.23
C HIS A 190 -23.69 5.17 -3.87
N ALA A 191 -23.36 6.44 -3.69
CA ALA A 191 -24.04 7.53 -4.38
C ALA A 191 -23.91 7.38 -5.90
N ILE A 192 -24.95 7.73 -6.63
CA ILE A 192 -24.97 7.71 -8.09
C ILE A 192 -24.92 9.12 -8.64
N TYR A 193 -24.17 9.30 -9.75
CA TYR A 193 -23.94 10.57 -10.40
C TYR A 193 -24.11 10.47 -11.92
N GLY A 194 -24.43 11.58 -12.56
CA GLY A 194 -24.51 11.68 -14.01
C GLY A 194 -25.56 10.73 -14.61
N GLU A 195 -25.14 9.89 -15.54
CA GLU A 195 -26.03 8.94 -16.27
C GLU A 195 -26.33 7.65 -15.51
N MET A 196 -25.82 7.49 -14.28
CA MET A 196 -26.08 6.29 -13.47
C MET A 196 -27.57 6.22 -13.09
N LYS A 197 -28.13 5.01 -13.19
CA LYS A 197 -29.58 4.80 -13.00
C LYS A 197 -29.94 4.56 -11.55
N GLU A 198 -31.09 5.12 -11.12
CA GLU A 198 -31.76 4.70 -9.90
C GLU A 198 -32.26 3.26 -10.01
N GLY A 199 -32.43 2.60 -8.87
CA GLY A 199 -33.01 1.25 -8.82
C GLY A 199 -32.02 0.13 -9.11
N MET A 200 -30.72 0.41 -9.22
CA MET A 200 -29.71 -0.64 -9.24
C MET A 200 -29.54 -1.26 -7.85
N HIS A 201 -29.19 -2.56 -7.81
CA HIS A 201 -29.17 -3.31 -6.57
C HIS A 201 -27.76 -3.80 -6.23
N ILE A 202 -27.49 -3.76 -4.92
CA ILE A 202 -26.50 -4.61 -4.31
C ILE A 202 -27.19 -5.54 -3.31
N ARG A 203 -26.77 -6.80 -3.25
CA ARG A 203 -27.37 -7.85 -2.42
C ARG A 203 -26.30 -8.47 -1.52
N TRP A 204 -26.70 -8.72 -0.27
CA TRP A 204 -25.83 -9.35 0.72
C TRP A 204 -26.56 -10.49 1.42
N LYS A 205 -25.83 -11.58 1.68
CA LYS A 205 -26.30 -12.73 2.47
C LYS A 205 -25.14 -13.39 3.21
N ASN A 206 -25.45 -14.38 4.04
CA ASN A 206 -24.47 -15.15 4.80
C ASN A 206 -23.50 -14.25 5.61
N ILE A 207 -24.07 -13.19 6.22
CA ILE A 207 -23.31 -12.17 6.95
C ILE A 207 -22.99 -12.72 8.33
N ARG A 208 -21.71 -12.97 8.64
CA ARG A 208 -21.28 -13.57 9.90
C ARG A 208 -19.97 -13.00 10.39
N ILE A 209 -19.79 -13.05 11.71
CA ILE A 209 -18.59 -12.55 12.39
C ILE A 209 -18.10 -13.54 13.43
N GLN A 210 -16.80 -13.57 13.62
CA GLN A 210 -16.13 -14.25 14.73
C GLN A 210 -15.33 -13.20 15.51
N THR A 211 -15.53 -13.13 16.83
CA THR A 211 -14.89 -12.15 17.72
C THR A 211 -14.12 -12.77 18.87
N THR A 212 -14.14 -14.09 18.98
CA THR A 212 -13.44 -14.85 20.03
C THR A 212 -12.68 -16.02 19.43
N ASN A 213 -11.60 -16.43 20.10
CA ASN A 213 -10.72 -17.52 19.64
C ASN A 213 -10.20 -17.30 18.21
N LEU A 214 -9.89 -16.03 17.90
CA LEU A 214 -9.44 -15.64 16.58
C LEU A 214 -8.10 -16.31 16.24
N LYS A 215 -8.02 -16.84 15.03
CA LYS A 215 -6.78 -17.35 14.45
C LYS A 215 -6.58 -16.65 13.12
N SER A 216 -5.50 -15.89 13.01
CA SER A 216 -5.11 -15.28 11.74
C SER A 216 -4.89 -16.35 10.69
N SER A 217 -5.35 -16.10 9.48
CA SER A 217 -4.99 -16.94 8.33
C SER A 217 -3.48 -17.01 8.15
N PRO A 218 -2.92 -18.13 7.67
CA PRO A 218 -1.50 -18.24 7.40
C PRO A 218 -0.98 -17.07 6.56
N LEU A 219 0.28 -16.74 6.74
CA LEU A 219 0.96 -15.74 5.91
C LEU A 219 1.08 -16.27 4.47
N ASP A 220 0.77 -15.40 3.49
CA ASP A 220 0.78 -15.67 2.07
C ASP A 220 1.79 -14.78 1.33
N ASN A 221 1.68 -14.66 0.01
CA ASN A 221 2.56 -13.79 -0.79
C ASN A 221 1.94 -12.42 -1.11
N CYS A 222 0.80 -12.07 -0.49
CA CYS A 222 0.18 -10.77 -0.68
C CYS A 222 1.17 -9.66 -0.29
N PRO A 223 1.41 -8.68 -1.16
CA PRO A 223 2.25 -7.53 -0.82
C PRO A 223 1.72 -6.79 0.42
N VAL A 224 2.61 -6.33 1.26
CA VAL A 224 2.25 -5.60 2.49
C VAL A 224 2.40 -4.10 2.27
N ILE A 225 1.38 -3.34 2.64
CA ILE A 225 1.47 -1.90 2.91
C ILE A 225 1.50 -1.72 4.42
N ASN A 226 2.58 -1.18 4.94
CA ASN A 226 2.74 -0.98 6.38
C ASN A 226 2.85 0.53 6.67
N LEU A 227 1.80 1.09 7.25
CA LEU A 227 1.69 2.51 7.59
C LEU A 227 2.26 2.85 8.97
N MET A 228 2.68 1.83 9.76
CA MET A 228 3.35 2.04 11.03
C MET A 228 4.77 2.56 10.80
N THR A 229 5.07 3.71 11.40
CA THR A 229 6.34 4.40 11.15
C THR A 229 7.55 3.56 11.57
N ASN A 230 8.46 3.31 10.62
CA ASN A 230 9.74 2.61 10.80
C ASN A 230 9.63 1.26 11.52
N THR A 231 8.60 0.50 11.20
CA THR A 231 8.39 -0.85 11.73
C THR A 231 8.34 -1.89 10.62
N LEU A 232 8.58 -3.14 10.98
CA LEU A 232 8.38 -4.29 10.11
C LEU A 232 7.30 -5.19 10.71
N SER A 233 6.33 -5.57 9.91
CA SER A 233 5.38 -6.62 10.22
C SER A 233 6.05 -8.00 10.16
N GLU A 234 5.41 -9.02 10.75
CA GLU A 234 5.90 -10.40 10.66
C GLU A 234 5.97 -10.90 9.20
N GLN A 235 5.05 -10.47 8.36
CA GLN A 235 5.07 -10.79 6.92
C GLN A 235 6.30 -10.19 6.23
N GLU A 236 6.59 -8.90 6.47
CA GLU A 236 7.77 -8.24 5.91
C GLU A 236 9.07 -8.90 6.38
N LYS A 237 9.18 -9.24 7.66
CA LYS A 237 10.34 -9.97 8.22
C LYS A 237 10.53 -11.33 7.53
N LYS A 238 9.43 -12.09 7.36
CA LYS A 238 9.45 -13.38 6.66
C LYS A 238 9.87 -13.25 5.20
N GLN A 239 9.51 -12.15 4.55
CA GLN A 239 9.90 -11.83 3.17
C GLN A 239 11.34 -11.30 3.06
N GLY A 240 12.07 -11.15 4.17
CA GLY A 240 13.45 -10.65 4.19
C GLY A 240 13.58 -9.15 4.04
N VAL A 241 12.50 -8.39 4.32
CA VAL A 241 12.56 -6.91 4.34
C VAL A 241 13.41 -6.44 5.52
N LYS A 242 14.25 -5.44 5.28
CA LYS A 242 15.08 -4.76 6.28
C LYS A 242 14.73 -3.28 6.33
N LEU A 243 14.82 -2.66 7.51
CA LEU A 243 14.77 -1.21 7.64
C LEU A 243 16.12 -0.62 7.24
N LEU A 244 16.14 0.38 6.36
CA LEU A 244 17.30 1.23 6.11
C LEU A 244 17.37 2.42 7.08
N PHE A 245 16.28 2.69 7.79
CA PHE A 245 16.20 3.72 8.81
C PHE A 245 15.42 3.20 10.03
N ASN A 246 16.03 3.28 11.20
CA ASN A 246 15.49 2.73 12.46
C ASN A 246 14.54 3.69 13.20
N GLY A 247 14.35 4.91 12.68
CA GLY A 247 13.52 5.94 13.29
C GLY A 247 14.20 6.73 14.41
N LYS A 248 15.47 6.47 14.74
CA LYS A 248 16.16 7.07 15.89
C LYS A 248 17.44 7.82 15.50
N ASP A 249 18.24 7.25 14.62
CA ASP A 249 19.52 7.78 14.23
C ASP A 249 19.91 7.35 12.80
N PHE A 250 21.05 7.81 12.33
CA PHE A 250 21.58 7.51 11.01
C PHE A 250 22.47 6.26 10.96
N THR A 251 22.28 5.29 11.85
CA THR A 251 22.99 4.01 11.79
C THR A 251 22.80 3.37 10.40
N GLY A 252 23.91 3.03 9.74
CA GLY A 252 23.90 2.48 8.37
C GLY A 252 24.02 3.52 7.26
N TRP A 253 24.10 4.82 7.60
CA TRP A 253 24.25 5.93 6.67
C TRP A 253 25.53 6.73 6.93
N ARG A 254 26.04 7.37 5.89
CA ARG A 254 27.19 8.27 5.93
C ARG A 254 27.10 9.33 4.82
N ALA A 255 27.92 10.35 4.91
CA ALA A 255 28.11 11.28 3.79
C ALA A 255 28.63 10.55 2.55
N VAL A 256 28.22 10.99 1.38
CA VAL A 256 28.85 10.63 0.11
C VAL A 256 30.35 11.00 0.19
N HIS A 257 31.23 10.11 -0.31
CA HIS A 257 32.70 10.24 -0.22
C HIS A 257 33.27 10.43 1.20
N GLY A 258 32.45 10.24 2.23
CA GLY A 258 32.84 10.37 3.65
C GLY A 258 32.69 9.08 4.43
N THR A 259 33.10 9.10 5.69
CA THR A 259 32.97 7.97 6.63
C THR A 259 32.00 8.24 7.77
N LYS A 260 31.53 9.48 7.92
CA LYS A 260 30.59 9.94 8.96
C LYS A 260 29.43 10.69 8.31
N MET A 261 28.36 10.92 9.05
CA MET A 261 27.27 11.79 8.62
C MET A 261 27.77 13.23 8.43
N PRO A 262 27.15 13.99 7.49
CA PRO A 262 27.36 15.44 7.43
C PRO A 262 26.98 16.10 8.76
N GLU A 263 27.72 17.14 9.16
CA GLU A 263 27.47 17.88 10.42
C GLU A 263 26.20 18.75 10.37
N LYS A 264 25.75 19.10 9.17
CA LYS A 264 24.63 20.00 8.93
C LYS A 264 23.60 19.37 8.01
N HIS A 265 22.43 19.96 7.96
CA HIS A 265 21.28 19.71 7.07
C HIS A 265 20.48 18.46 7.38
N TRP A 266 21.04 17.43 7.99
CA TRP A 266 20.35 16.18 8.30
C TRP A 266 20.01 16.09 9.78
N SER A 267 18.74 15.83 10.07
CA SER A 267 18.26 15.62 11.44
C SER A 267 17.24 14.50 11.51
N VAL A 268 17.09 13.90 12.69
CA VAL A 268 16.02 12.95 12.99
C VAL A 268 15.10 13.59 14.02
N VAL A 269 13.83 13.79 13.65
CA VAL A 269 12.79 14.35 14.51
C VAL A 269 11.55 13.49 14.39
N ASP A 270 11.01 13.03 15.50
CA ASP A 270 9.78 12.21 15.57
C ASP A 270 9.76 11.02 14.61
N GLY A 271 10.88 10.29 14.55
CA GLY A 271 11.03 9.13 13.67
C GLY A 271 11.14 9.47 12.19
N THR A 272 11.43 10.71 11.85
CA THR A 272 11.52 11.20 10.47
C THR A 272 12.90 11.76 10.20
N ILE A 273 13.52 11.36 9.07
CA ILE A 273 14.70 12.05 8.53
C ILE A 273 14.24 13.36 7.91
N ASN A 274 14.86 14.46 8.28
CA ASN A 274 14.58 15.76 7.71
C ASN A 274 15.83 16.35 7.09
N VAL A 275 15.68 16.91 5.88
CA VAL A 275 16.66 17.77 5.23
C VAL A 275 16.26 19.21 5.54
N SER A 276 17.15 19.97 6.17
CA SER A 276 16.91 21.37 6.46
C SER A 276 17.16 22.24 5.23
N PRO A 277 16.39 23.33 5.04
CA PRO A 277 16.66 24.24 3.93
C PRO A 277 18.02 24.91 4.12
N SER A 278 18.73 25.13 3.01
CA SER A 278 19.93 25.93 2.95
C SER A 278 19.69 27.20 2.13
N ASP A 279 20.51 28.21 2.31
CA ASP A 279 20.49 29.43 1.47
C ASP A 279 21.11 29.22 0.07
N GLY A 280 21.39 27.95 -0.29
CA GLY A 280 22.01 27.56 -1.57
C GLY A 280 23.56 27.61 -1.52
N SER A 281 24.17 28.14 -0.47
CA SER A 281 25.61 28.20 -0.32
C SER A 281 26.26 26.84 0.05
N GLU A 282 25.47 25.93 0.61
CA GLU A 282 25.90 24.61 1.08
C GLU A 282 24.92 23.49 0.63
N THR A 283 24.77 23.31 -0.68
CA THR A 283 24.03 22.16 -1.23
C THR A 283 24.96 20.95 -1.41
N GLY A 284 24.38 19.74 -1.57
CA GLY A 284 25.11 18.55 -1.95
C GLY A 284 25.77 17.82 -0.76
N ASN A 285 25.18 17.89 0.42
CA ASN A 285 25.58 17.02 1.53
C ASN A 285 24.80 15.69 1.47
N ASP A 286 24.81 15.01 0.32
CA ASP A 286 24.09 13.76 0.12
C ASP A 286 24.56 12.68 1.10
N ILE A 287 23.64 11.82 1.53
CA ILE A 287 23.94 10.67 2.36
C ILE A 287 23.68 9.35 1.63
N VAL A 288 24.55 8.37 1.86
CA VAL A 288 24.47 7.04 1.25
C VAL A 288 24.42 5.94 2.30
N THR A 289 23.81 4.80 1.93
CA THR A 289 23.90 3.59 2.74
C THR A 289 25.35 3.06 2.78
N ASN A 290 25.75 2.46 3.90
CA ASN A 290 27.03 1.75 3.98
C ASN A 290 27.02 0.50 3.08
N GLU A 291 25.88 -0.16 2.97
CA GLU A 291 25.68 -1.36 2.15
C GLU A 291 25.34 -1.00 0.70
N GLN A 292 25.62 -1.93 -0.22
CA GLN A 292 25.28 -1.85 -1.64
C GLN A 292 24.28 -2.94 -2.02
N TYR A 293 23.38 -2.62 -2.94
CA TYR A 293 22.25 -3.48 -3.35
C TYR A 293 22.27 -3.67 -4.87
N GLY A 294 21.95 -4.89 -5.32
CA GLY A 294 21.85 -5.27 -6.73
C GLY A 294 20.40 -5.33 -7.21
N ALA A 295 19.80 -6.53 -7.18
CA ALA A 295 18.36 -6.67 -7.40
C ALA A 295 17.62 -6.47 -6.07
N PHE A 296 16.65 -5.57 -6.03
CA PHE A 296 15.97 -5.20 -4.79
C PHE A 296 14.60 -4.59 -5.03
N GLU A 297 13.80 -4.57 -3.98
CA GLU A 297 12.63 -3.72 -3.82
C GLU A 297 12.90 -2.74 -2.67
N LEU A 298 12.89 -1.45 -3.00
CA LEU A 298 13.05 -0.33 -2.06
C LEU A 298 11.71 0.39 -1.94
N THR A 299 11.23 0.59 -0.72
CA THR A 299 10.08 1.44 -0.43
C THR A 299 10.48 2.55 0.53
N PHE A 300 9.87 3.71 0.38
CA PHE A 300 10.12 4.88 1.23
C PHE A 300 8.94 5.82 1.18
N ASP A 301 8.67 6.49 2.30
CA ASP A 301 7.75 7.61 2.33
C ASP A 301 8.54 8.92 2.30
N PHE A 302 8.04 9.88 1.53
CA PHE A 302 8.62 11.22 1.44
C PHE A 302 7.55 12.30 1.50
N LYS A 303 7.93 13.46 2.02
CA LYS A 303 7.06 14.63 2.12
C LYS A 303 7.84 15.86 1.67
N LEU A 304 7.26 16.60 0.73
CA LEU A 304 7.82 17.81 0.14
C LEU A 304 7.17 19.05 0.74
N THR A 305 7.96 20.10 0.93
CA THR A 305 7.44 21.46 1.09
C THR A 305 7.23 22.12 -0.27
N GLU A 306 6.57 23.28 -0.33
CA GLU A 306 6.34 24.02 -1.56
C GLU A 306 7.68 24.38 -2.24
N GLY A 307 7.76 24.10 -3.53
CA GLY A 307 8.96 24.32 -4.35
C GLY A 307 10.15 23.41 -4.01
N ALA A 308 9.97 22.34 -3.24
CA ALA A 308 11.08 21.49 -2.84
C ALA A 308 11.54 20.55 -3.95
N ASN A 309 12.84 20.22 -3.89
CA ASN A 309 13.54 19.24 -4.71
C ASN A 309 14.40 18.33 -3.83
N SER A 310 14.35 17.05 -4.11
CA SER A 310 15.22 16.02 -3.57
C SER A 310 15.16 14.79 -4.49
N GLY A 311 15.84 13.71 -4.12
CA GLY A 311 15.82 12.45 -4.87
C GLY A 311 16.22 11.27 -4.02
N VAL A 312 15.71 10.11 -4.41
CA VAL A 312 16.20 8.82 -3.89
C VAL A 312 16.97 8.15 -5.00
N LYS A 313 18.32 8.14 -4.87
CA LYS A 313 19.19 7.54 -5.90
C LYS A 313 19.52 6.11 -5.54
N TYR A 314 19.78 5.32 -6.57
CA TYR A 314 20.18 3.91 -6.46
C TYR A 314 21.23 3.58 -7.51
N PHE A 315 21.98 2.51 -7.33
CA PHE A 315 23.21 2.23 -8.07
C PHE A 315 24.18 3.42 -8.03
N VAL A 316 24.27 4.07 -6.87
CA VAL A 316 25.23 5.15 -6.67
C VAL A 316 26.63 4.60 -6.77
N ASN A 317 27.47 5.26 -7.60
CA ASN A 317 28.87 4.95 -7.78
C ASN A 317 29.72 6.14 -7.33
N GLU A 318 30.38 6.02 -6.19
CA GLU A 318 31.22 7.07 -5.64
C GLU A 318 32.54 7.28 -6.40
N ALA A 319 32.88 6.41 -7.37
CA ALA A 319 33.99 6.66 -8.27
C ALA A 319 33.70 7.73 -9.33
N PHE A 320 32.44 8.11 -9.52
CA PHE A 320 32.07 9.20 -10.41
C PHE A 320 32.25 10.54 -9.71
N ASP A 321 33.13 11.38 -10.25
CA ASP A 321 33.33 12.73 -9.75
C ASP A 321 32.18 13.64 -10.21
N SER A 322 31.36 14.07 -9.26
CA SER A 322 30.28 15.05 -9.46
C SER A 322 30.69 16.49 -9.09
N GLY A 323 31.94 16.69 -8.72
CA GLY A 323 32.45 18.00 -8.27
C GLY A 323 32.18 18.28 -6.79
N GLY A 324 32.12 17.23 -5.93
CA GLY A 324 32.07 17.45 -4.49
C GLY A 324 31.16 16.49 -3.70
N LYS A 325 30.24 17.01 -2.91
CA LYS A 325 29.46 16.29 -1.89
C LYS A 325 28.21 15.56 -2.42
N SER A 326 28.00 15.54 -3.75
CA SER A 326 26.83 14.89 -4.38
C SER A 326 27.19 13.54 -4.96
N GLY A 327 26.33 12.55 -4.81
CA GLY A 327 26.49 11.22 -5.39
C GLY A 327 25.82 11.08 -6.76
N VAL A 328 26.42 10.27 -7.64
CA VAL A 328 25.92 9.99 -8.99
C VAL A 328 25.31 8.60 -9.06
N GLY A 329 24.06 8.50 -9.45
CA GLY A 329 23.30 7.26 -9.58
C GLY A 329 21.99 7.47 -10.31
N LEU A 330 21.26 6.38 -10.58
CA LEU A 330 19.89 6.42 -11.08
C LEU A 330 19.00 7.05 -10.00
N GLU A 331 18.01 7.84 -10.40
CA GLU A 331 17.29 8.67 -9.45
C GLU A 331 15.77 8.58 -9.64
N PHE A 332 15.08 8.23 -8.55
CA PHE A 332 13.66 8.49 -8.39
C PHE A 332 13.50 9.95 -7.93
N GLN A 333 12.99 10.81 -8.81
CA GLN A 333 12.86 12.24 -8.53
C GLN A 333 11.78 12.52 -7.50
N CYS A 334 12.09 13.34 -6.49
CA CYS A 334 11.18 13.86 -5.48
C CYS A 334 11.06 15.38 -5.63
N LEU A 335 10.08 15.87 -6.40
CA LEU A 335 10.01 17.26 -6.82
C LEU A 335 8.59 17.80 -6.72
N ASP A 336 8.46 19.10 -6.39
CA ASP A 336 7.23 19.86 -6.60
C ASP A 336 7.15 20.28 -8.09
N ASP A 337 6.37 19.55 -8.87
CA ASP A 337 6.23 19.77 -10.32
C ASP A 337 5.66 21.13 -10.67
N GLU A 338 4.89 21.77 -9.78
CA GLU A 338 4.24 23.06 -10.06
C GLU A 338 5.16 24.26 -9.79
N LYS A 339 5.93 24.18 -8.69
CA LYS A 339 6.70 25.33 -8.18
C LYS A 339 8.20 25.25 -8.45
N HIS A 340 8.80 24.07 -8.49
CA HIS A 340 10.24 23.96 -8.68
C HIS A 340 10.62 24.15 -10.18
N PRO A 341 11.59 25.01 -10.51
CA PRO A 341 11.94 25.34 -11.90
C PRO A 341 12.47 24.15 -12.70
N ASP A 342 13.14 23.18 -12.06
CA ASP A 342 13.70 22.00 -12.72
C ASP A 342 12.64 21.11 -13.39
N ALA A 343 11.39 21.12 -12.90
CA ALA A 343 10.28 20.40 -13.52
C ALA A 343 10.01 20.82 -14.98
N LYS A 344 10.37 22.06 -15.32
CA LYS A 344 10.19 22.66 -16.66
C LYS A 344 11.43 22.51 -17.54
N MET A 345 12.51 21.99 -16.98
CA MET A 345 13.76 21.72 -17.68
C MET A 345 13.81 20.27 -18.19
N GLY A 346 14.87 19.93 -18.93
CA GLY A 346 15.00 18.60 -19.53
C GLY A 346 14.12 18.41 -20.75
N ALA A 347 13.80 17.16 -21.08
CA ALA A 347 13.03 16.78 -22.25
C ALA A 347 11.73 16.05 -21.84
N VAL A 348 10.59 16.51 -22.35
CA VAL A 348 9.28 15.82 -22.24
C VAL A 348 8.86 15.51 -20.77
N GLY A 349 9.30 16.32 -19.81
CA GLY A 349 8.97 16.13 -18.38
C GLY A 349 9.79 15.04 -17.68
N ASN A 350 10.96 14.70 -18.19
CA ASN A 350 11.83 13.68 -17.58
C ASN A 350 12.54 14.12 -16.29
N ARG A 351 12.20 15.30 -15.75
CA ARG A 351 12.67 15.82 -14.46
C ARG A 351 11.56 16.07 -13.46
N THR A 352 10.37 15.51 -13.72
CA THR A 352 9.21 15.66 -12.84
C THR A 352 9.16 14.54 -11.78
N LEU A 353 8.26 14.69 -10.81
CA LEU A 353 8.05 13.73 -9.72
C LEU A 353 8.00 12.27 -10.20
N ALA A 354 8.72 11.40 -9.54
CA ALA A 354 8.84 9.96 -9.78
C ALA A 354 9.44 9.57 -11.14
N SER A 355 9.91 10.50 -11.96
CA SER A 355 10.65 10.20 -13.19
C SER A 355 11.95 9.44 -12.88
N LEU A 356 12.48 8.71 -13.88
CA LEU A 356 13.91 8.40 -13.90
C LEU A 356 14.60 9.69 -14.35
N TYR A 357 15.12 10.44 -13.38
CA TYR A 357 15.58 11.82 -13.57
C TYR A 357 16.49 12.00 -14.78
N ASP A 358 16.15 12.98 -15.60
CA ASP A 358 16.84 13.39 -16.85
C ASP A 358 16.87 12.31 -17.95
N LEU A 359 16.18 11.17 -17.76
CA LEU A 359 16.15 10.05 -18.71
C LEU A 359 14.72 9.73 -19.18
N ILE A 360 13.82 9.32 -18.26
CA ILE A 360 12.48 8.82 -18.60
C ILE A 360 11.42 9.57 -17.78
N PRO A 361 10.44 10.21 -18.43
CA PRO A 361 9.36 10.87 -17.72
C PRO A 361 8.46 9.87 -16.99
N SER A 362 7.93 10.27 -15.84
CA SER A 362 6.89 9.49 -15.16
C SER A 362 5.54 9.65 -15.88
N THR A 363 4.74 8.58 -15.90
CA THR A 363 3.33 8.67 -16.26
C THR A 363 2.62 9.58 -15.27
N LYS A 364 1.93 10.61 -15.75
CA LYS A 364 1.19 11.52 -14.89
C LYS A 364 -0.01 10.81 -14.28
N LEU A 365 -0.13 10.93 -12.98
CA LEU A 365 -1.28 10.40 -12.24
C LEU A 365 -2.41 11.43 -12.21
N ASP A 366 -3.65 10.92 -12.12
CA ASP A 366 -4.79 11.74 -11.73
C ASP A 366 -4.48 12.41 -10.38
N LYS A 367 -4.89 13.68 -10.20
CA LYS A 367 -4.66 14.46 -8.96
C LYS A 367 -5.20 13.78 -7.70
N ARG A 368 -6.14 12.86 -7.82
CA ARG A 368 -6.64 12.05 -6.71
C ARG A 368 -5.61 11.06 -6.14
N PHE A 369 -4.61 10.69 -6.92
CA PHE A 369 -3.60 9.70 -6.55
C PHE A 369 -2.22 10.30 -6.27
N GLN A 370 -2.00 11.53 -6.70
CA GLN A 370 -0.84 12.32 -6.31
C GLN A 370 -1.20 13.11 -5.05
N ARG A 371 -0.47 12.87 -3.95
CA ARG A 371 -0.71 13.60 -2.70
C ARG A 371 -0.34 15.07 -2.86
N LYS A 372 -1.04 15.93 -2.12
CA LYS A 372 -0.75 17.36 -2.10
C LYS A 372 0.63 17.63 -1.50
N ILE A 373 1.21 18.77 -1.84
CA ILE A 373 2.42 19.27 -1.14
C ILE A 373 2.11 19.40 0.35
N GLY A 374 3.02 18.92 1.19
CA GLY A 374 2.83 18.79 2.63
C GLY A 374 2.28 17.44 3.10
N ASP A 375 1.76 16.62 2.20
CA ASP A 375 1.32 15.26 2.52
C ASP A 375 2.41 14.22 2.23
N TRP A 376 2.32 13.07 2.91
CA TRP A 376 3.21 11.94 2.67
C TRP A 376 2.87 11.21 1.37
N ASN A 377 3.87 11.04 0.51
CA ASN A 377 3.83 10.16 -0.66
C ASN A 377 4.63 8.90 -0.39
N GLN A 378 4.24 7.79 -1.00
CA GLN A 378 5.01 6.55 -1.01
C GLN A 378 5.70 6.37 -2.36
N GLY A 379 7.03 6.33 -2.34
CA GLY A 379 7.86 5.90 -3.45
C GLY A 379 8.21 4.43 -3.33
N ARG A 380 8.30 3.72 -4.47
CA ARG A 380 8.81 2.36 -4.53
C ARG A 380 9.63 2.17 -5.80
N VAL A 381 10.83 1.63 -5.65
CA VAL A 381 11.71 1.25 -6.76
C VAL A 381 11.91 -0.26 -6.72
N VAL A 382 11.63 -0.94 -7.82
CA VAL A 382 11.87 -2.38 -7.95
C VAL A 382 12.92 -2.59 -9.04
N VAL A 383 14.02 -3.22 -8.69
CA VAL A 383 15.06 -3.65 -9.61
C VAL A 383 15.06 -5.17 -9.66
N TYR A 384 14.60 -5.72 -10.75
CA TYR A 384 14.56 -7.17 -10.94
C TYR A 384 15.92 -7.74 -11.36
N PRO A 385 16.21 -9.04 -11.11
CA PRO A 385 17.46 -9.69 -11.54
C PRO A 385 17.73 -9.62 -13.04
N ASN A 386 16.68 -9.50 -13.86
CA ASN A 386 16.76 -9.37 -15.31
C ASN A 386 16.99 -7.92 -15.81
N ASN A 387 17.37 -6.99 -14.92
CA ASN A 387 17.56 -5.56 -15.19
C ASN A 387 16.31 -4.75 -15.53
N ILE A 388 15.11 -5.30 -15.43
CA ILE A 388 13.88 -4.50 -15.49
C ILE A 388 13.82 -3.66 -14.20
N VAL A 389 13.55 -2.38 -14.35
CA VAL A 389 13.40 -1.43 -13.25
C VAL A 389 12.05 -0.76 -13.34
N GLN A 390 11.39 -0.62 -12.21
CA GLN A 390 10.10 0.04 -12.08
C GLN A 390 10.15 1.14 -11.02
N HIS A 391 9.58 2.31 -11.32
CA HIS A 391 9.21 3.29 -10.31
C HIS A 391 7.70 3.23 -10.08
N TRP A 392 7.32 3.31 -8.82
CA TRP A 392 5.94 3.35 -8.39
C TRP A 392 5.72 4.55 -7.46
N LEU A 393 4.61 5.24 -7.65
CA LEU A 393 4.17 6.36 -6.81
C LEU A 393 2.77 6.06 -6.28
N ASN A 394 2.61 6.03 -4.96
CA ASN A 394 1.33 5.79 -4.27
C ASN A 394 0.57 4.55 -4.81
N GLY A 395 1.28 3.46 -5.09
CA GLY A 395 0.71 2.20 -5.60
C GLY A 395 0.51 2.14 -7.12
N PHE A 396 0.92 3.16 -7.88
CA PHE A 396 0.88 3.20 -9.34
C PHE A 396 2.26 3.06 -9.96
N LYS A 397 2.41 2.13 -10.91
CA LYS A 397 3.63 2.06 -11.72
C LYS A 397 3.66 3.24 -12.68
N VAL A 398 4.69 4.09 -12.57
CA VAL A 398 4.80 5.33 -13.34
C VAL A 398 5.98 5.35 -14.29
N VAL A 399 7.00 4.50 -14.08
CA VAL A 399 8.13 4.27 -14.98
C VAL A 399 8.43 2.78 -15.03
N GLU A 400 8.77 2.27 -16.21
CA GLU A 400 9.37 0.95 -16.39
C GLU A 400 10.41 1.00 -17.51
N TYR A 401 11.56 0.42 -17.31
CA TYR A 401 12.63 0.35 -18.29
C TYR A 401 13.56 -0.83 -18.03
N GLU A 402 14.31 -1.19 -19.04
CA GLU A 402 15.38 -2.19 -18.95
C GLU A 402 16.73 -1.49 -18.87
N ARG A 403 17.39 -1.60 -17.72
CA ARG A 403 18.74 -1.09 -17.47
C ARG A 403 19.75 -1.83 -18.36
N LYS A 404 20.77 -1.15 -18.85
CA LYS A 404 21.81 -1.70 -19.75
C LYS A 404 21.30 -2.01 -21.18
N SER A 405 20.01 -1.80 -21.49
CA SER A 405 19.53 -1.97 -22.87
C SER A 405 20.06 -0.89 -23.81
N ASN A 406 19.99 -1.12 -25.13
CA ASN A 406 20.39 -0.12 -26.13
C ASN A 406 19.56 1.17 -26.01
N ILE A 407 18.27 1.06 -25.70
CA ILE A 407 17.39 2.23 -25.48
C ILE A 407 17.87 3.02 -24.26
N TYR A 408 18.13 2.34 -23.14
CA TYR A 408 18.65 2.98 -21.94
C TYR A 408 19.99 3.69 -22.22
N ASN A 409 20.94 3.04 -22.90
CA ASN A 409 22.23 3.62 -23.23
C ASN A 409 22.09 4.87 -24.15
N ALA A 410 21.16 4.84 -25.11
CA ALA A 410 20.86 5.99 -25.96
C ALA A 410 20.26 7.18 -25.19
N LEU A 411 19.45 6.91 -24.15
CA LEU A 411 18.94 7.95 -23.27
C LEU A 411 20.05 8.57 -22.42
N VAL A 412 20.95 7.75 -21.85
CA VAL A 412 22.12 8.22 -21.09
C VAL A 412 23.00 9.12 -21.96
N ALA A 413 23.30 8.71 -23.20
CA ALA A 413 24.12 9.48 -24.14
C ALA A 413 23.52 10.85 -24.54
N ARG A 414 22.23 11.09 -24.24
CA ARG A 414 21.53 12.38 -24.51
C ARG A 414 21.22 13.16 -23.23
N SER A 415 21.69 12.71 -22.10
CA SER A 415 21.42 13.30 -20.78
C SER A 415 22.68 13.97 -20.21
N LYS A 416 22.50 14.67 -19.09
CA LYS A 416 23.64 15.20 -18.32
C LYS A 416 24.62 14.12 -17.83
N TYR A 417 24.23 12.85 -17.91
CA TYR A 417 25.00 11.69 -17.45
C TYR A 417 25.93 11.09 -18.52
N GLU A 418 25.92 11.60 -19.75
CA GLU A 418 26.79 11.17 -20.87
C GLU A 418 28.28 11.01 -20.47
N LYS A 419 28.77 11.96 -19.68
CA LYS A 419 30.17 11.98 -19.21
C LYS A 419 30.53 10.85 -18.24
N TYR A 420 29.57 10.16 -17.66
CA TYR A 420 29.80 9.08 -16.69
C TYR A 420 29.76 7.71 -17.37
N VAL A 421 30.91 7.22 -17.79
CA VAL A 421 31.00 5.92 -18.47
C VAL A 421 30.49 4.80 -17.56
N GLY A 422 29.49 4.04 -18.04
CA GLY A 422 28.86 2.99 -17.26
C GLY A 422 27.85 3.49 -16.22
N PHE A 423 27.28 4.68 -16.41
CA PHE A 423 26.24 5.22 -15.55
C PHE A 423 25.09 4.22 -15.35
N GLY A 424 24.78 3.89 -14.10
CA GLY A 424 23.75 2.92 -13.72
C GLY A 424 24.01 1.47 -14.17
N ALA A 425 25.17 1.13 -14.72
CA ALA A 425 25.50 -0.21 -15.23
C ALA A 425 26.13 -1.14 -14.19
N GLY A 426 26.49 -0.66 -13.02
CA GLY A 426 27.05 -1.48 -11.94
C GLY A 426 26.11 -2.61 -11.52
N ASP A 427 26.64 -3.72 -11.02
CA ASP A 427 25.82 -4.84 -10.54
C ASP A 427 25.23 -4.57 -9.15
N LYS A 428 25.90 -3.70 -8.37
CA LYS A 428 25.43 -3.18 -7.07
C LYS A 428 25.79 -1.70 -6.95
N GLY A 429 25.11 -1.00 -6.06
CA GLY A 429 25.42 0.37 -5.67
C GLY A 429 24.67 0.77 -4.40
N GLN A 430 25.08 1.87 -3.79
CA GLN A 430 24.42 2.40 -2.61
C GLN A 430 23.05 3.00 -2.96
N ILE A 431 22.21 3.12 -1.93
CA ILE A 431 21.02 3.96 -1.92
C ILE A 431 21.41 5.32 -1.33
N LEU A 432 20.92 6.39 -1.94
CA LEU A 432 21.26 7.76 -1.55
C LEU A 432 20.00 8.58 -1.34
N LEU A 433 20.01 9.43 -0.30
CA LEU A 433 19.06 10.52 -0.12
C LEU A 433 19.76 11.84 -0.47
N GLN A 434 19.12 12.63 -1.32
CA GLN A 434 19.71 13.87 -1.86
C GLN A 434 19.40 15.07 -0.96
N ASP A 435 20.42 15.87 -0.70
CA ASP A 435 20.34 17.23 -0.18
C ASP A 435 20.40 18.25 -1.33
N HIS A 436 19.25 18.77 -1.72
CA HIS A 436 19.15 19.82 -2.74
C HIS A 436 18.95 21.22 -2.13
N GLY A 437 19.12 21.37 -0.82
CA GLY A 437 18.92 22.65 -0.12
C GLY A 437 17.45 22.99 0.14
N ASN A 438 16.54 22.05 0.01
CA ASN A 438 15.12 22.22 0.28
C ASN A 438 14.67 21.38 1.46
N ASN A 439 13.59 21.81 2.14
CA ASN A 439 13.03 21.04 3.24
C ASN A 439 12.23 19.85 2.70
N VAL A 440 12.77 18.66 2.92
CA VAL A 440 12.17 17.37 2.54
C VAL A 440 12.28 16.41 3.71
N SER A 441 11.28 15.59 3.90
CA SER A 441 11.25 14.60 4.98
C SER A 441 11.11 13.18 4.41
N PHE A 442 11.77 12.20 5.07
CA PHE A 442 11.71 10.78 4.71
C PHE A 442 11.43 9.92 5.95
N LYS A 443 10.70 8.82 5.76
CA LYS A 443 10.47 7.76 6.75
C LYS A 443 10.19 6.44 6.05
N ASN A 444 10.04 5.36 6.81
CA ASN A 444 9.66 4.04 6.28
C ASN A 444 10.58 3.55 5.15
N LEU A 445 11.87 3.88 5.22
CA LEU A 445 12.84 3.37 4.25
C LEU A 445 13.07 1.88 4.51
N LYS A 446 12.64 1.05 3.57
CA LYS A 446 12.71 -0.41 3.67
C LYS A 446 13.26 -0.99 2.39
N ILE A 447 14.07 -2.05 2.50
CA ILE A 447 14.63 -2.74 1.35
C ILE A 447 14.49 -4.25 1.51
N ARG A 448 14.25 -4.92 0.39
CA ARG A 448 14.28 -6.38 0.27
C ARG A 448 15.12 -6.75 -0.94
N GLU A 449 16.10 -7.60 -0.76
CA GLU A 449 16.87 -8.15 -1.88
C GLU A 449 16.03 -9.18 -2.64
N LEU A 450 16.06 -9.13 -3.96
CA LEU A 450 15.39 -10.04 -4.87
C LEU A 450 16.40 -11.07 -5.41
N LYS A 451 15.93 -12.31 -5.61
CA LYS A 451 16.75 -13.44 -6.08
C LYS A 451 16.35 -13.83 -7.51
#